data_5f5ee9c5bd87aaa28bb1e41839cdd835
#
_entry.id   5f5ee9c5bd87aaa28bb1e41839cdd835
#
_cell.length_a   1.000
_cell.length_b   1.000
_cell.length_c   1.000
_cell.angle_alpha   90.00
_cell.angle_beta   90.00
_cell.angle_gamma   90.00
#
_symmetry.space_group_name_H-M   'P 1'
#
loop_
_entity.id
_entity.type
_entity.pdbx_description
1 polymer ?
#
loop_
_entity_poly.entity_id
_entity_poly.type
_entity_poly.pdbx_seq_one_letter_code
_entity_poly.pdbx_strand_id
1 'polypeptide(L)'
;MTQHTPRINQIVFFIVSLFFTNILIGQSIEITSFTNNPVEVNPLIGGNVTVSFIYTSETGSTENHIYIGLEILDASNTYQSTVTDITLNNQSVGNNTEGSVDFFIGSSNKLSTDLPTGHYYQVKATLYASGGWAENAWAGHWNTPALTLQDTSGTIFSTNSIAKGADVSWMTEMEADGYTWKDNSGTTRELMPLLTEYQLNAIRLRVWVNPSVSGANGWCDIEDVVSKAKLANEQNIDILISIHYSDYWADPGTQNKPAAWSGFSVVQLETAVANHTTAILTALNTEGITPKWVQIGNETSDGMLWTTGKASTGGFANYAKFINAGTASVKNFDSTIKTILHLAEGDNNTNFRWNIDGLKNNGLAFEKLDIIGMSLYPEAANWIDRVDDTYANMIDLKSRYNKEVMIAEVGFSSSTPDIAHQFLVYMIEKTRQANGLGVFYWEPISHNNWKSYSKGAWDSDGSPSIAMNAFIDRDVLSTEQLREINDELFTVFPNPSSKTVKIRFINTNPTSVKIYSIRGQLVKNISFCKSLQPIDVSTFSKGFYIFKVNGKGHHFLKI
;
A
#
# COMPACT_ATOMS: atom_id res chain seq x y z
N MET A 1 18.77 20.28 -109.59
CA MET A 1 17.53 20.49 -108.83
C MET A 1 17.35 19.30 -107.87
N THR A 2 17.43 19.53 -106.69
CA THR A 2 16.93 18.88 -105.52
C THR A 2 17.95 19.06 -104.40
N GLN A 3 17.57 19.88 -103.45
CA GLN A 3 18.34 20.23 -102.25
C GLN A 3 18.34 19.04 -101.29
N HIS A 4 19.52 18.64 -100.83
CA HIS A 4 19.68 17.77 -99.67
C HIS A 4 20.06 18.65 -98.45
N THR A 5 19.15 18.78 -97.51
CA THR A 5 19.42 19.34 -96.21
C THR A 5 20.04 18.30 -95.30
N PRO A 6 21.09 18.62 -94.55
CA PRO A 6 21.66 17.65 -93.57
C PRO A 6 20.81 17.60 -92.29
N ARG A 7 20.49 16.37 -91.86
CA ARG A 7 19.89 16.12 -90.59
C ARG A 7 20.94 16.34 -89.51
N ILE A 8 20.69 17.31 -88.61
CA ILE A 8 21.41 17.53 -87.36
C ILE A 8 20.88 16.45 -86.38
N ASN A 9 21.74 15.56 -86.00
CA ASN A 9 21.47 14.68 -84.87
C ASN A 9 21.52 15.44 -83.56
N GLN A 10 20.35 15.73 -82.98
CA GLN A 10 20.24 16.24 -81.64
C GLN A 10 20.53 15.06 -80.67
N ILE A 11 21.72 15.10 -80.08
CA ILE A 11 22.02 14.27 -78.89
C ILE A 11 21.23 14.86 -77.73
N VAL A 12 20.12 14.24 -77.36
CA VAL A 12 19.38 14.59 -76.15
C VAL A 12 20.16 14.05 -74.97
N PHE A 13 20.88 14.89 -74.27
CA PHE A 13 21.40 14.60 -72.96
C PHE A 13 20.20 14.48 -71.99
N PHE A 14 19.85 13.22 -71.63
CA PHE A 14 19.01 12.95 -70.45
C PHE A 14 19.86 13.25 -69.22
N ILE A 15 19.75 14.44 -68.70
CA ILE A 15 20.15 14.74 -67.34
C ILE A 15 19.12 14.06 -66.44
N VAL A 16 19.45 12.84 -65.95
CA VAL A 16 18.74 12.21 -64.85
C VAL A 16 19.07 13.07 -63.63
N SER A 17 18.25 14.07 -63.39
CA SER A 17 18.22 14.76 -62.12
C SER A 17 17.72 13.74 -61.09
N LEU A 18 18.65 13.13 -60.38
CA LEU A 18 18.34 12.42 -59.14
C LEU A 18 17.84 13.51 -58.17
N PHE A 19 16.55 13.75 -58.20
CA PHE A 19 15.87 14.33 -57.05
C PHE A 19 16.02 13.29 -55.93
N PHE A 20 17.05 13.44 -55.11
CA PHE A 20 16.96 12.98 -53.73
C PHE A 20 15.79 13.79 -53.13
N THR A 21 14.59 13.24 -53.22
CA THR A 21 13.54 13.61 -52.28
C THR A 21 14.10 13.24 -50.92
N ASN A 22 14.70 14.20 -50.23
CA ASN A 22 14.74 14.12 -48.78
C ASN A 22 13.27 13.99 -48.39
N ILE A 23 12.84 12.77 -48.16
CA ILE A 23 11.64 12.50 -47.39
C ILE A 23 11.99 13.12 -46.05
N LEU A 24 11.50 14.33 -45.80
CA LEU A 24 11.43 14.86 -44.44
C LEU A 24 10.60 13.82 -43.68
N ILE A 25 11.28 12.97 -42.98
CA ILE A 25 10.63 12.05 -42.02
C ILE A 25 10.12 12.99 -40.94
N GLY A 26 8.85 13.38 -41.05
CA GLY A 26 8.21 14.24 -40.07
C GLY A 26 8.23 13.54 -38.69
N GLN A 27 8.26 14.34 -37.65
CA GLN A 27 8.10 13.82 -36.29
C GLN A 27 6.79 13.04 -36.20
N SER A 28 6.85 11.89 -35.54
CA SER A 28 5.68 11.02 -35.34
C SER A 28 5.82 10.23 -34.05
N ILE A 29 4.68 9.89 -33.49
CA ILE A 29 4.56 8.91 -32.43
C ILE A 29 3.30 8.09 -32.68
N GLU A 30 3.38 6.79 -32.44
CA GLU A 30 2.28 5.85 -32.61
C GLU A 30 2.29 4.84 -31.47
N ILE A 31 1.11 4.60 -30.88
CA ILE A 31 0.91 3.51 -29.92
C ILE A 31 0.72 2.23 -30.70
N THR A 32 1.59 1.25 -30.46
CA THR A 32 1.65 0.00 -31.23
C THR A 32 0.86 -1.13 -30.58
N SER A 33 0.82 -1.16 -29.25
CA SER A 33 0.08 -2.20 -28.53
C SER A 33 -0.18 -1.84 -27.08
N PHE A 34 -1.12 -2.57 -26.49
CA PHE A 34 -1.31 -2.67 -25.05
C PHE A 34 -1.08 -4.12 -24.61
N THR A 35 -0.42 -4.32 -23.48
CA THR A 35 -0.53 -5.60 -22.78
C THR A 35 -1.83 -5.58 -21.96
N ASN A 36 -2.50 -6.73 -21.90
CA ASN A 36 -3.70 -6.91 -21.09
C ASN A 36 -4.84 -5.91 -21.43
N ASN A 37 -5.27 -5.89 -22.68
CA ASN A 37 -6.51 -5.19 -23.02
C ASN A 37 -7.60 -6.25 -23.37
N PRO A 38 -8.68 -6.39 -22.60
CA PRO A 38 -9.12 -5.54 -21.47
C PRO A 38 -8.19 -5.57 -20.26
N VAL A 39 -8.02 -4.39 -19.64
CA VAL A 39 -7.24 -4.28 -18.40
C VAL A 39 -8.09 -4.71 -17.22
N GLU A 40 -7.61 -5.69 -16.49
CA GLU A 40 -8.25 -6.10 -15.25
C GLU A 40 -7.89 -5.12 -14.13
N VAL A 41 -8.90 -4.47 -13.57
CA VAL A 41 -8.74 -3.53 -12.46
C VAL A 41 -9.36 -4.15 -11.21
N ASN A 42 -8.52 -4.49 -10.27
CA ASN A 42 -8.97 -4.99 -8.99
C ASN A 42 -9.56 -3.83 -8.17
N PRO A 43 -10.76 -3.94 -7.63
CA PRO A 43 -11.42 -2.85 -6.90
C PRO A 43 -10.71 -2.43 -5.60
N LEU A 44 -9.73 -3.21 -5.13
CA LEU A 44 -8.91 -2.84 -3.96
C LEU A 44 -7.56 -2.25 -4.34
N ILE A 45 -6.93 -2.79 -5.37
CA ILE A 45 -5.53 -2.48 -5.68
C ILE A 45 -5.31 -1.85 -7.05
N GLY A 46 -6.34 -1.76 -7.87
CA GLY A 46 -6.21 -1.28 -9.23
C GLY A 46 -5.68 -2.34 -10.20
N GLY A 47 -5.10 -1.90 -11.30
CA GLY A 47 -4.54 -2.75 -12.34
C GLY A 47 -3.39 -2.07 -13.07
N ASN A 48 -2.66 -2.82 -13.88
CA ASN A 48 -1.56 -2.31 -14.69
C ASN A 48 -1.82 -2.57 -16.18
N VAL A 49 -1.39 -1.64 -17.00
CA VAL A 49 -1.31 -1.78 -18.44
C VAL A 49 0.02 -1.26 -18.94
N THR A 50 0.70 -2.05 -19.78
CA THR A 50 1.88 -1.56 -20.48
C THR A 50 1.46 -1.02 -21.84
N VAL A 51 1.83 0.19 -22.15
CA VAL A 51 1.61 0.85 -23.43
C VAL A 51 2.93 0.85 -24.21
N SER A 52 2.95 0.16 -25.35
CA SER A 52 4.10 0.16 -26.26
C SER A 52 3.88 1.17 -27.36
N PHE A 53 4.93 1.87 -27.76
CA PHE A 53 4.87 2.89 -28.80
C PHE A 53 6.15 2.94 -29.63
N ILE A 54 6.04 3.53 -30.82
CA ILE A 54 7.17 3.84 -31.69
C ILE A 54 7.15 5.33 -31.96
N TYR A 55 8.31 5.97 -31.95
CA TYR A 55 8.42 7.38 -32.30
C TYR A 55 9.57 7.67 -33.26
N THR A 56 9.41 8.73 -34.04
CA THR A 56 10.44 9.33 -34.88
C THR A 56 10.57 10.80 -34.52
N SER A 57 11.78 11.23 -34.17
CA SER A 57 12.08 12.63 -33.88
C SER A 57 13.06 13.20 -34.89
N GLU A 58 12.99 14.50 -35.13
CA GLU A 58 13.91 15.18 -36.07
C GLU A 58 15.36 15.14 -35.59
N THR A 59 16.28 15.00 -36.53
CA THR A 59 17.71 15.11 -36.29
C THR A 59 18.06 16.52 -35.87
N GLY A 60 18.62 16.70 -34.66
CA GLY A 60 19.03 17.99 -34.11
C GLY A 60 18.27 18.45 -32.89
N SER A 61 17.20 17.76 -32.48
CA SER A 61 16.60 18.00 -31.17
C SER A 61 17.50 17.49 -30.05
N THR A 62 17.76 18.32 -29.06
CA THR A 62 18.66 18.00 -27.95
C THR A 62 17.90 17.28 -26.80
N GLU A 63 16.59 17.47 -26.74
CA GLU A 63 15.74 16.89 -25.71
C GLU A 63 14.35 16.61 -26.30
N ASN A 64 13.92 15.37 -26.21
CA ASN A 64 12.57 14.96 -26.55
C ASN A 64 11.83 14.58 -25.27
N HIS A 65 10.58 15.01 -25.15
CA HIS A 65 9.68 14.57 -24.09
C HIS A 65 8.53 13.79 -24.72
N ILE A 66 8.19 12.65 -24.15
CA ILE A 66 7.05 11.85 -24.57
C ILE A 66 6.04 11.85 -23.44
N TYR A 67 4.90 12.46 -23.70
CA TYR A 67 3.74 12.39 -22.82
C TYR A 67 2.85 11.24 -23.26
N ILE A 68 2.46 10.38 -22.35
CA ILE A 68 1.46 9.34 -22.57
C ILE A 68 0.43 9.44 -21.46
N GLY A 69 -0.83 9.68 -21.83
CA GLY A 69 -1.95 9.86 -20.91
C GLY A 69 -3.08 8.89 -21.21
N LEU A 70 -3.68 8.34 -20.15
CA LEU A 70 -4.96 7.65 -20.21
C LEU A 70 -6.06 8.68 -20.00
N GLU A 71 -6.90 8.88 -20.99
CA GLU A 71 -7.94 9.91 -21.01
C GLU A 71 -9.32 9.30 -21.18
N ILE A 72 -10.35 10.02 -20.71
CA ILE A 72 -11.75 9.71 -20.99
C ILE A 72 -12.23 10.66 -22.07
N LEU A 73 -12.84 10.09 -23.12
CA LEU A 73 -13.47 10.82 -24.20
C LEU A 73 -14.97 10.52 -24.26
N ASP A 74 -15.76 11.44 -24.83
CA ASP A 74 -17.17 11.21 -25.12
C ASP A 74 -17.38 10.61 -26.53
N ALA A 75 -18.63 10.32 -26.85
CA ALA A 75 -19.03 9.76 -28.15
C ALA A 75 -18.65 10.64 -29.35
N SER A 76 -18.33 11.91 -29.14
CA SER A 76 -17.89 12.86 -30.16
C SER A 76 -16.36 12.99 -30.24
N ASN A 77 -15.64 12.11 -29.53
CA ASN A 77 -14.18 12.14 -29.35
C ASN A 77 -13.68 13.41 -28.64
N THR A 78 -14.52 14.01 -27.80
CA THR A 78 -14.15 15.18 -27.03
C THR A 78 -13.56 14.77 -25.69
N TYR A 79 -12.40 15.33 -25.37
CA TYR A 79 -11.71 15.10 -24.09
C TYR A 79 -12.59 15.52 -22.91
N GLN A 80 -12.67 14.67 -21.90
CA GLN A 80 -13.41 14.88 -20.65
C GLN A 80 -12.47 15.03 -19.45
N SER A 81 -11.52 14.11 -19.29
CA SER A 81 -10.54 14.15 -18.20
C SER A 81 -9.36 13.23 -18.47
N THR A 82 -8.23 13.52 -17.83
CA THR A 82 -7.10 12.59 -17.71
C THR A 82 -7.28 11.73 -16.44
N VAL A 83 -7.07 10.44 -16.59
CA VAL A 83 -7.12 9.45 -15.47
C VAL A 83 -5.77 9.32 -14.81
N THR A 84 -4.74 9.11 -15.63
CA THR A 84 -3.33 9.03 -15.23
C THR A 84 -2.45 9.39 -16.43
N ASP A 85 -1.25 9.88 -16.19
CA ASP A 85 -0.31 10.21 -17.25
C ASP A 85 1.13 9.98 -16.79
N ILE A 86 2.02 9.83 -17.76
CA ILE A 86 3.46 9.73 -17.58
C ILE A 86 4.16 10.59 -18.62
N THR A 87 5.18 11.32 -18.19
CA THR A 87 6.07 12.06 -19.09
C THR A 87 7.47 11.45 -19.04
N LEU A 88 7.93 10.92 -20.16
CA LEU A 88 9.30 10.45 -20.35
C LEU A 88 10.15 11.63 -20.84
N ASN A 89 11.06 12.09 -19.99
CA ASN A 89 11.97 13.20 -20.32
C ASN A 89 13.24 12.71 -21.00
N ASN A 90 13.90 13.58 -21.76
CA ASN A 90 15.22 13.38 -22.34
C ASN A 90 15.34 12.11 -23.20
N GLN A 91 14.29 11.82 -23.98
CA GLN A 91 14.32 10.68 -24.88
C GLN A 91 15.28 10.94 -26.05
N SER A 92 15.97 9.89 -26.48
CA SER A 92 16.96 9.99 -27.55
C SER A 92 16.31 10.36 -28.89
N VAL A 93 17.07 11.08 -29.72
CA VAL A 93 16.70 11.26 -31.13
C VAL A 93 16.74 9.90 -31.82
N GLY A 94 15.71 9.57 -32.57
CA GLY A 94 15.63 8.28 -33.25
C GLY A 94 14.61 8.26 -34.37
N ASN A 95 14.77 7.27 -35.23
CA ASN A 95 13.82 6.94 -36.30
C ASN A 95 13.23 5.57 -36.01
N ASN A 96 11.91 5.49 -35.89
CA ASN A 96 11.19 4.27 -35.47
C ASN A 96 11.75 3.70 -34.16
N THR A 97 11.99 4.56 -33.18
CA THR A 97 12.51 4.13 -31.87
C THR A 97 11.37 3.55 -31.05
N GLU A 98 11.53 2.32 -30.61
CA GLU A 98 10.57 1.63 -29.76
C GLU A 98 10.70 2.07 -28.30
N GLY A 99 9.58 2.19 -27.63
CA GLY A 99 9.48 2.48 -26.22
C GLY A 99 8.27 1.80 -25.58
N SER A 100 8.28 1.72 -24.26
CA SER A 100 7.13 1.26 -23.49
C SER A 100 7.04 1.98 -22.16
N VAL A 101 5.83 2.05 -21.61
CA VAL A 101 5.54 2.64 -20.31
C VAL A 101 4.46 1.87 -19.61
N ASP A 102 4.62 1.69 -18.31
CA ASP A 102 3.64 1.04 -17.46
C ASP A 102 2.75 2.07 -16.78
N PHE A 103 1.44 1.93 -16.96
CA PHE A 103 0.45 2.70 -16.25
C PHE A 103 -0.13 1.90 -15.10
N PHE A 104 -0.14 2.51 -13.96
CA PHE A 104 -0.96 2.05 -12.85
C PHE A 104 -2.34 2.73 -12.89
N ILE A 105 -3.40 1.93 -12.88
CA ILE A 105 -4.79 2.38 -12.85
C ILE A 105 -5.34 2.12 -11.47
N GLY A 106 -5.55 3.18 -10.70
CA GLY A 106 -6.02 3.07 -9.32
C GLY A 106 -7.41 2.42 -9.21
N SER A 107 -7.65 1.76 -8.08
CA SER A 107 -8.92 1.09 -7.77
C SER A 107 -10.14 2.01 -7.71
N SER A 108 -9.94 3.32 -7.59
CA SER A 108 -11.01 4.33 -7.59
C SER A 108 -11.48 4.72 -8.99
N ASN A 109 -10.76 4.29 -10.03
CA ASN A 109 -11.13 4.59 -11.39
C ASN A 109 -12.37 3.77 -11.81
N LYS A 110 -13.24 4.39 -12.60
CA LYS A 110 -14.44 3.74 -13.10
C LYS A 110 -14.07 2.63 -14.07
N LEU A 111 -14.82 1.53 -14.04
CA LEU A 111 -14.77 0.54 -15.09
C LEU A 111 -15.34 1.11 -16.40
N SER A 112 -15.02 0.53 -17.55
CA SER A 112 -15.58 1.00 -18.83
C SER A 112 -17.10 0.92 -18.87
N THR A 113 -17.69 -0.03 -18.14
CA THR A 113 -19.15 -0.17 -17.97
C THR A 113 -19.79 0.93 -17.15
N ASP A 114 -19.03 1.61 -16.30
CA ASP A 114 -19.51 2.62 -15.35
C ASP A 114 -19.34 4.04 -15.89
N LEU A 115 -18.75 4.17 -17.07
CA LEU A 115 -18.67 5.44 -17.76
C LEU A 115 -20.05 5.86 -18.28
N PRO A 116 -20.32 7.17 -18.41
CA PRO A 116 -21.52 7.65 -19.07
C PRO A 116 -21.67 7.07 -20.48
N THR A 117 -22.90 6.87 -20.93
CA THR A 117 -23.17 6.28 -22.24
C THR A 117 -22.39 7.02 -23.35
N GLY A 118 -21.65 6.24 -24.13
CA GLY A 118 -20.82 6.75 -25.23
C GLY A 118 -19.44 7.26 -24.82
N HIS A 119 -19.11 7.28 -23.53
CA HIS A 119 -17.76 7.59 -23.09
C HIS A 119 -16.88 6.33 -23.14
N TYR A 120 -15.59 6.54 -23.35
CA TYR A 120 -14.61 5.45 -23.42
C TYR A 120 -13.23 5.92 -22.99
N TYR A 121 -12.38 4.97 -22.65
CA TYR A 121 -10.97 5.21 -22.34
C TYR A 121 -10.13 5.18 -23.61
N GLN A 122 -9.24 6.16 -23.73
CA GLN A 122 -8.30 6.28 -24.83
C GLN A 122 -6.93 6.62 -24.27
N VAL A 123 -5.88 6.02 -24.84
CA VAL A 123 -4.52 6.44 -24.56
C VAL A 123 -4.08 7.44 -25.59
N LYS A 124 -3.59 8.59 -25.14
CA LYS A 124 -2.97 9.63 -25.97
C LYS A 124 -1.46 9.56 -25.79
N ALA A 125 -0.73 9.59 -26.89
CA ALA A 125 0.71 9.80 -26.88
C ALA A 125 1.05 11.10 -27.61
N THR A 126 1.97 11.89 -27.07
CA THR A 126 2.42 13.14 -27.66
C THR A 126 3.92 13.25 -27.57
N LEU A 127 4.56 13.55 -28.69
CA LEU A 127 5.99 13.83 -28.77
C LEU A 127 6.22 15.34 -28.76
N TYR A 128 7.01 15.80 -27.81
CA TYR A 128 7.52 17.17 -27.73
C TYR A 128 9.01 17.14 -28.03
N ALA A 129 9.45 17.87 -29.05
CA ALA A 129 10.84 17.87 -29.47
C ALA A 129 11.55 19.19 -29.11
N SER A 130 12.89 19.13 -29.07
CA SER A 130 13.77 20.30 -28.87
C SER A 130 13.60 21.04 -27.55
N GLY A 131 13.29 20.30 -26.44
CA GLY A 131 13.16 20.88 -25.11
C GLY A 131 11.93 21.77 -24.90
N GLY A 132 11.04 21.86 -25.89
CA GLY A 132 9.78 22.61 -25.81
C GLY A 132 8.59 21.74 -25.44
N TRP A 133 7.52 22.37 -24.97
CA TRP A 133 6.25 21.72 -24.67
C TRP A 133 5.20 21.97 -25.80
N ALA A 134 5.63 22.38 -26.96
CA ALA A 134 4.77 22.46 -28.12
C ALA A 134 4.55 21.06 -28.69
N GLU A 135 3.31 20.68 -28.92
CA GLU A 135 2.95 19.38 -29.48
C GLU A 135 3.46 19.28 -30.94
N ASN A 136 4.32 18.27 -31.18
CA ASN A 136 4.92 18.03 -32.50
C ASN A 136 4.30 16.83 -33.22
N ALA A 137 3.91 15.81 -32.44
CA ALA A 137 3.21 14.65 -32.93
C ALA A 137 2.35 14.07 -31.82
N TRP A 138 1.32 13.34 -32.18
CA TRP A 138 0.50 12.60 -31.21
C TRP A 138 -0.13 11.36 -31.84
N ALA A 139 -0.41 10.38 -31.01
CA ALA A 139 -1.19 9.19 -31.35
C ALA A 139 -2.26 8.97 -30.26
N GLY A 140 -3.30 8.26 -30.59
CA GLY A 140 -4.43 8.01 -29.68
C GLY A 140 -5.73 7.90 -30.44
N HIS A 141 -6.69 8.75 -30.26
CA HIS A 141 -8.08 8.68 -30.71
C HIS A 141 -8.37 7.91 -32.02
N TRP A 142 -7.51 8.01 -33.00
CA TRP A 142 -7.77 7.50 -34.34
C TRP A 142 -7.03 6.20 -34.69
N ASN A 143 -5.87 5.98 -34.07
CA ASN A 143 -4.95 4.92 -34.44
C ASN A 143 -4.84 3.81 -33.40
N THR A 144 -5.40 4.04 -32.20
CA THR A 144 -5.25 3.12 -31.09
C THR A 144 -6.61 2.55 -30.71
N PRO A 145 -6.73 1.24 -30.51
CA PRO A 145 -7.97 0.66 -30.01
C PRO A 145 -8.30 1.27 -28.63
N ALA A 146 -9.59 1.53 -28.38
CA ALA A 146 -10.06 1.96 -27.08
C ALA A 146 -9.61 1.00 -26.00
N LEU A 147 -9.17 1.52 -24.86
CA LEU A 147 -8.80 0.70 -23.71
C LEU A 147 -10.07 0.31 -22.95
N THR A 148 -10.16 -0.93 -22.56
CA THR A 148 -11.28 -1.41 -21.73
C THR A 148 -10.77 -1.70 -20.33
N LEU A 149 -11.37 -1.06 -19.32
CA LEU A 149 -11.16 -1.38 -17.92
C LEU A 149 -12.31 -2.27 -17.45
N GLN A 150 -11.99 -3.45 -16.97
CA GLN A 150 -12.97 -4.40 -16.44
C GLN A 150 -12.58 -4.85 -15.03
N ASP A 151 -13.57 -5.25 -14.26
CA ASP A 151 -13.34 -5.86 -12.96
C ASP A 151 -12.63 -7.22 -13.13
N THR A 152 -11.71 -7.53 -12.22
CA THR A 152 -11.13 -8.87 -12.12
C THR A 152 -12.23 -9.84 -11.69
N SER A 153 -12.92 -10.40 -12.66
CA SER A 153 -13.99 -11.36 -12.39
C SER A 153 -13.44 -12.57 -11.64
N GLY A 154 -13.76 -12.68 -10.36
CA GLY A 154 -13.47 -13.86 -9.55
C GLY A 154 -12.39 -13.70 -8.47
N THR A 155 -11.88 -12.51 -8.20
CA THR A 155 -11.04 -12.31 -7.01
C THR A 155 -11.91 -12.41 -5.77
N ILE A 156 -12.00 -13.60 -5.21
CA ILE A 156 -12.60 -13.83 -3.88
C ILE A 156 -11.60 -13.25 -2.89
N PHE A 157 -11.96 -12.12 -2.26
CA PHE A 157 -11.19 -11.61 -1.12
C PHE A 157 -11.24 -12.63 0.00
N SER A 158 -10.08 -12.90 0.61
CA SER A 158 -10.04 -13.80 1.76
C SER A 158 -10.84 -13.20 2.91
N THR A 159 -11.76 -13.99 3.49
CA THR A 159 -12.51 -13.60 4.68
C THR A 159 -11.76 -13.89 5.98
N ASN A 160 -10.51 -14.37 5.91
CA ASN A 160 -9.72 -14.68 7.08
C ASN A 160 -9.45 -13.42 7.90
N SER A 161 -9.84 -13.45 9.17
CA SER A 161 -9.51 -12.40 10.10
C SER A 161 -8.01 -12.44 10.43
N ILE A 162 -7.34 -11.28 10.33
CA ILE A 162 -5.93 -11.11 10.68
C ILE A 162 -5.76 -9.95 11.65
N ALA A 163 -4.60 -9.90 12.33
CA ALA A 163 -4.22 -8.73 13.10
C ALA A 163 -3.92 -7.55 12.15
N LYS A 164 -4.60 -6.44 12.36
CA LYS A 164 -4.33 -5.14 11.72
C LYS A 164 -3.68 -4.27 12.78
N GLY A 165 -2.36 -4.12 12.72
CA GLY A 165 -1.56 -3.56 13.79
C GLY A 165 -0.84 -2.27 13.45
N ALA A 166 -0.49 -1.54 14.51
CA ALA A 166 0.40 -0.39 14.46
C ALA A 166 1.50 -0.52 15.52
N ASP A 167 2.77 -0.26 15.15
CA ASP A 167 3.78 0.04 16.15
C ASP A 167 3.54 1.47 16.64
N VAL A 168 3.41 1.64 17.94
CA VAL A 168 3.12 2.92 18.57
C VAL A 168 4.12 3.23 19.69
N SER A 169 5.32 2.71 19.53
CA SER A 169 6.35 2.82 20.56
C SER A 169 6.77 4.25 20.85
N TRP A 170 6.63 5.16 19.90
CA TRP A 170 6.91 6.59 20.07
C TRP A 170 5.78 7.40 20.75
N MET A 171 4.59 6.81 20.96
CA MET A 171 3.41 7.53 21.44
C MET A 171 3.72 8.42 22.65
N THR A 172 4.23 7.85 23.74
CA THR A 172 4.47 8.58 25.00
C THR A 172 5.55 9.65 24.86
N GLU A 173 6.58 9.41 24.06
CA GLU A 173 7.63 10.39 23.77
C GLU A 173 7.07 11.56 22.94
N MET A 174 6.24 11.27 21.95
CA MET A 174 5.57 12.31 21.16
C MET A 174 4.62 13.14 21.99
N GLU A 175 3.83 12.51 22.88
CA GLU A 175 2.93 13.21 23.81
C GLU A 175 3.71 14.12 24.76
N ALA A 176 4.84 13.67 25.29
CA ALA A 176 5.70 14.48 26.16
C ALA A 176 6.29 15.70 25.43
N ASP A 177 6.51 15.60 24.13
CA ASP A 177 6.95 16.70 23.25
C ASP A 177 5.78 17.54 22.71
N GLY A 178 4.54 17.29 23.17
CA GLY A 178 3.36 18.09 22.85
C GLY A 178 2.66 17.72 21.55
N TYR A 179 3.00 16.58 20.94
CA TYR A 179 2.29 16.06 19.76
C TYR A 179 0.92 15.51 20.16
N THR A 180 -0.04 15.69 19.30
CA THR A 180 -1.42 15.20 19.48
C THR A 180 -1.96 14.66 18.19
N TRP A 181 -2.95 13.77 18.27
CA TRP A 181 -3.60 13.17 17.11
C TRP A 181 -5.03 13.70 16.99
N LYS A 182 -5.48 13.88 15.77
CA LYS A 182 -6.83 14.35 15.44
C LYS A 182 -7.61 13.28 14.70
N ASP A 183 -8.91 13.34 14.77
CA ASP A 183 -9.79 12.62 13.87
C ASP A 183 -9.99 13.35 12.53
N ASN A 184 -10.73 12.74 11.60
CA ASN A 184 -11.04 13.35 10.29
C ASN A 184 -11.85 14.67 10.38
N SER A 185 -12.37 15.03 11.55
CA SER A 185 -13.04 16.32 11.78
C SER A 185 -12.09 17.42 12.23
N GLY A 186 -10.82 17.08 12.50
CA GLY A 186 -9.81 17.96 13.07
C GLY A 186 -9.88 18.07 14.61
N THR A 187 -10.67 17.22 15.27
CA THR A 187 -10.77 17.20 16.73
C THR A 187 -9.66 16.36 17.32
N THR A 188 -8.93 16.92 18.30
CA THR A 188 -7.89 16.17 19.05
C THR A 188 -8.51 15.00 19.81
N ARG A 189 -7.89 13.84 19.69
CA ARG A 189 -8.35 12.57 20.26
C ARG A 189 -7.21 11.83 20.96
N GLU A 190 -7.54 10.98 21.90
CA GLU A 190 -6.62 9.98 22.42
C GLU A 190 -6.31 8.93 21.34
N LEU A 191 -5.04 8.49 21.26
CA LEU A 191 -4.57 7.66 20.16
C LEU A 191 -5.21 6.27 20.14
N MET A 192 -5.27 5.56 21.27
CA MET A 192 -5.75 4.16 21.25
C MET A 192 -7.21 4.03 20.80
N PRO A 193 -8.18 4.85 21.29
CA PRO A 193 -9.52 4.88 20.75
C PRO A 193 -9.55 5.24 19.25
N LEU A 194 -8.71 6.20 18.83
CA LEU A 194 -8.65 6.61 17.43
C LEU A 194 -8.17 5.48 16.51
N LEU A 195 -7.19 4.68 16.93
CA LEU A 195 -6.75 3.51 16.18
C LEU A 195 -7.88 2.47 16.00
N THR A 196 -8.72 2.26 17.02
CA THR A 196 -9.85 1.33 16.92
C THR A 196 -10.94 1.80 15.94
N GLU A 197 -11.11 3.12 15.77
CA GLU A 197 -12.01 3.68 14.76
C GLU A 197 -11.56 3.35 13.33
N TYR A 198 -10.24 3.18 13.11
CA TYR A 198 -9.68 2.65 11.87
C TYR A 198 -9.62 1.11 11.83
N GLN A 199 -10.30 0.44 12.77
CA GLN A 199 -10.35 -1.02 12.88
C GLN A 199 -8.98 -1.69 13.10
N LEU A 200 -8.00 -0.96 13.62
CA LEU A 200 -6.81 -1.61 14.14
C LEU A 200 -7.18 -2.38 15.42
N ASN A 201 -6.72 -3.61 15.51
CA ASN A 201 -7.04 -4.54 16.59
C ASN A 201 -5.79 -5.08 17.29
N ALA A 202 -4.61 -4.59 16.92
CA ALA A 202 -3.34 -4.95 17.52
C ALA A 202 -2.38 -3.75 17.56
N ILE A 203 -1.50 -3.74 18.58
CA ILE A 203 -0.36 -2.83 18.62
C ILE A 203 0.94 -3.61 18.78
N ARG A 204 2.04 -3.01 18.33
CA ARG A 204 3.41 -3.47 18.55
C ARG A 204 4.14 -2.45 19.41
N LEU A 205 4.84 -2.94 20.42
CA LEU A 205 5.58 -2.12 21.38
C LEU A 205 7.03 -2.60 21.46
N ARG A 206 7.95 -1.71 21.11
CA ARG A 206 9.40 -1.93 21.23
C ARG A 206 9.84 -1.82 22.69
N VAL A 207 10.74 -2.72 23.11
CA VAL A 207 11.37 -2.67 24.43
C VAL A 207 12.89 -2.69 24.28
N TRP A 208 13.57 -1.75 24.93
CA TRP A 208 15.02 -1.72 25.10
C TRP A 208 15.44 -2.16 26.50
N VAL A 209 16.75 -2.47 26.68
CA VAL A 209 17.25 -2.97 27.97
C VAL A 209 17.48 -1.83 28.96
N ASN A 210 18.23 -0.81 28.55
CA ASN A 210 18.46 0.38 29.36
C ASN A 210 18.54 1.63 28.44
N PRO A 211 17.39 2.14 27.98
CA PRO A 211 17.36 3.28 27.06
C PRO A 211 17.82 4.61 27.70
N SER A 212 17.93 4.68 29.03
CA SER A 212 18.39 5.90 29.71
C SER A 212 19.88 6.23 29.48
N VAL A 213 20.68 5.21 29.08
CA VAL A 213 22.12 5.39 28.74
C VAL A 213 22.34 5.68 27.26
N SER A 214 21.29 5.86 26.48
CA SER A 214 21.31 6.07 25.03
C SER A 214 20.59 7.37 24.65
N GLY A 215 20.55 7.64 23.33
CA GLY A 215 19.76 8.74 22.77
C GLY A 215 18.24 8.60 22.93
N ALA A 216 17.74 7.50 23.49
CA ALA A 216 16.32 7.28 23.75
C ALA A 216 15.83 7.95 25.02
N ASN A 217 16.70 8.47 25.87
CA ASN A 217 16.37 9.26 27.08
C ASN A 217 15.37 8.55 28.02
N GLY A 218 15.42 7.22 28.11
CA GLY A 218 14.53 6.42 28.97
C GLY A 218 13.27 5.89 28.28
N TRP A 219 12.86 6.42 27.14
CA TRP A 219 11.68 5.94 26.41
C TRP A 219 11.85 4.48 25.93
N CYS A 220 10.75 3.74 25.89
CA CYS A 220 10.71 2.33 25.54
C CYS A 220 11.46 1.41 26.54
N ASP A 221 11.61 1.81 27.81
CA ASP A 221 11.92 0.89 28.89
C ASP A 221 10.69 0.06 29.29
N ILE A 222 10.83 -0.79 30.29
CA ILE A 222 9.74 -1.66 30.75
C ILE A 222 8.55 -0.85 31.28
N GLU A 223 8.79 0.23 32.03
CA GLU A 223 7.72 1.04 32.63
C GLU A 223 6.92 1.78 31.55
N ASP A 224 7.60 2.39 30.59
CA ASP A 224 6.98 3.09 29.47
C ASP A 224 6.18 2.13 28.57
N VAL A 225 6.70 0.94 28.32
CA VAL A 225 5.98 -0.11 27.57
C VAL A 225 4.74 -0.60 28.30
N VAL A 226 4.82 -0.82 29.61
CA VAL A 226 3.67 -1.23 30.43
C VAL A 226 2.59 -0.12 30.41
N SER A 227 2.96 1.15 30.46
CA SER A 227 2.00 2.27 30.41
C SER A 227 1.19 2.26 29.10
N LYS A 228 1.85 2.07 27.96
CA LYS A 228 1.20 1.95 26.63
C LYS A 228 0.34 0.67 26.53
N ALA A 229 0.86 -0.43 27.06
CA ALA A 229 0.13 -1.71 27.07
C ALA A 229 -1.18 -1.63 27.88
N LYS A 230 -1.23 -0.87 28.98
CA LYS A 230 -2.47 -0.62 29.75
C LYS A 230 -3.51 0.08 28.90
N LEU A 231 -3.15 1.15 28.19
CA LEU A 231 -4.06 1.89 27.33
C LEU A 231 -4.63 1.02 26.20
N ALA A 232 -3.79 0.14 25.63
CA ALA A 232 -4.24 -0.81 24.62
C ALA A 232 -5.19 -1.88 25.20
N ASN A 233 -4.87 -2.41 26.39
CA ASN A 233 -5.69 -3.41 27.06
C ASN A 233 -7.09 -2.87 27.43
N GLU A 234 -7.20 -1.59 27.82
CA GLU A 234 -8.47 -0.91 28.05
C GLU A 234 -9.38 -0.86 26.81
N GLN A 235 -8.78 -0.89 25.61
CA GLN A 235 -9.49 -0.92 24.33
C GLN A 235 -9.65 -2.33 23.74
N ASN A 236 -9.23 -3.39 24.47
CA ASN A 236 -9.20 -4.78 24.00
C ASN A 236 -8.35 -4.96 22.73
N ILE A 237 -7.26 -4.23 22.62
CA ILE A 237 -6.31 -4.33 21.51
C ILE A 237 -5.26 -5.40 21.85
N ASP A 238 -5.02 -6.35 20.96
CA ASP A 238 -3.97 -7.37 21.07
C ASP A 238 -2.57 -6.72 21.10
N ILE A 239 -1.65 -7.28 21.88
CA ILE A 239 -0.33 -6.69 22.09
C ILE A 239 0.77 -7.63 21.57
N LEU A 240 1.67 -7.08 20.75
CA LEU A 240 2.93 -7.67 20.34
C LEU A 240 4.07 -6.91 21.02
N ILE A 241 4.89 -7.60 21.79
CA ILE A 241 6.10 -7.05 22.40
C ILE A 241 7.31 -7.35 21.52
N SER A 242 8.03 -6.34 21.07
CA SER A 242 9.23 -6.43 20.26
C SER A 242 10.47 -6.15 21.11
N ILE A 243 11.19 -7.20 21.50
CA ILE A 243 12.36 -7.07 22.38
C ILE A 243 13.62 -6.89 21.53
N HIS A 244 14.26 -5.72 21.63
CA HIS A 244 15.46 -5.44 20.85
C HIS A 244 16.76 -6.04 21.45
N TYR A 245 16.80 -6.36 22.72
CA TYR A 245 18.00 -6.78 23.48
C TYR A 245 19.21 -5.86 23.27
N SER A 246 18.93 -4.58 23.23
CA SER A 246 19.88 -3.48 23.03
C SER A 246 19.42 -2.30 23.88
N ASP A 247 20.27 -1.33 24.12
CA ASP A 247 19.90 -0.07 24.79
C ASP A 247 19.30 0.96 23.84
N TYR A 248 19.33 0.68 22.53
CA TYR A 248 18.83 1.52 21.47
C TYR A 248 18.46 0.68 20.25
N TRP A 249 18.42 1.27 19.06
CA TRP A 249 18.03 0.57 17.83
C TRP A 249 18.81 -0.73 17.61
N ALA A 250 18.08 -1.80 17.33
CA ALA A 250 18.56 -3.03 16.74
C ALA A 250 17.85 -3.21 15.40
N ASP A 251 18.62 -3.27 14.32
CA ASP A 251 18.18 -3.36 12.93
C ASP A 251 19.17 -4.22 12.12
N PRO A 252 18.95 -4.47 10.82
CA PRO A 252 19.84 -5.31 10.02
C PRO A 252 21.30 -4.85 9.97
N GLY A 253 21.56 -3.56 10.18
CA GLY A 253 22.90 -2.97 10.22
C GLY A 253 23.51 -2.89 11.62
N THR A 254 22.69 -3.01 12.67
CA THR A 254 23.13 -2.74 14.05
C THR A 254 22.43 -3.67 15.04
N GLN A 255 23.20 -4.56 15.67
CA GLN A 255 22.72 -5.50 16.69
C GLN A 255 23.62 -5.44 17.95
N ASN A 256 23.81 -4.24 18.46
CA ASN A 256 24.73 -3.99 19.56
C ASN A 256 24.21 -4.60 20.87
N LYS A 257 25.13 -5.20 21.63
CA LYS A 257 24.85 -5.61 23.00
C LYS A 257 24.54 -4.38 23.86
N PRO A 258 23.62 -4.49 24.84
CA PRO A 258 23.51 -3.48 25.90
C PRO A 258 24.87 -3.20 26.54
N ALA A 259 25.12 -1.95 26.91
CA ALA A 259 26.40 -1.55 27.54
C ALA A 259 26.73 -2.41 28.76
N ALA A 260 25.72 -2.72 29.58
CA ALA A 260 25.88 -3.57 30.76
C ALA A 260 26.25 -5.04 30.43
N TRP A 261 26.02 -5.49 29.19
CA TRP A 261 26.32 -6.86 28.74
C TRP A 261 27.58 -6.96 27.90
N SER A 262 28.30 -5.85 27.70
CA SER A 262 29.43 -5.78 26.76
C SER A 262 30.54 -6.82 27.04
N GLY A 263 30.83 -7.10 28.32
CA GLY A 263 31.82 -8.07 28.75
C GLY A 263 31.32 -9.48 29.01
N PHE A 264 30.04 -9.75 28.75
CA PHE A 264 29.43 -11.04 29.08
C PHE A 264 29.92 -12.16 28.16
N SER A 265 30.17 -13.33 28.77
CA SER A 265 30.34 -14.60 28.05
C SER A 265 29.02 -15.03 27.40
N VAL A 266 29.08 -16.01 26.49
CA VAL A 266 27.88 -16.56 25.84
C VAL A 266 26.82 -16.99 26.85
N VAL A 267 27.22 -17.73 27.90
CA VAL A 267 26.32 -18.22 28.97
C VAL A 267 25.68 -17.06 29.75
N GLN A 268 26.47 -16.01 30.02
CA GLN A 268 25.93 -14.81 30.68
C GLN A 268 24.96 -14.04 29.77
N LEU A 269 25.20 -14.00 28.45
CA LEU A 269 24.26 -13.41 27.49
C LEU A 269 22.97 -14.22 27.39
N GLU A 270 23.03 -15.55 27.37
CA GLU A 270 21.83 -16.42 27.41
C GLU A 270 21.01 -16.10 28.67
N THR A 271 21.67 -16.02 29.85
CA THR A 271 21.01 -15.65 31.10
C THR A 271 20.41 -14.25 31.07
N ALA A 272 21.12 -13.27 30.49
CA ALA A 272 20.65 -11.89 30.42
C ALA A 272 19.43 -11.75 29.48
N VAL A 273 19.42 -12.43 28.33
CA VAL A 273 18.27 -12.51 27.43
C VAL A 273 17.06 -13.11 28.16
N ALA A 274 17.26 -14.24 28.84
CA ALA A 274 16.19 -14.91 29.60
C ALA A 274 15.61 -14.01 30.69
N ASN A 275 16.48 -13.39 31.50
CA ASN A 275 16.07 -12.53 32.60
C ASN A 275 15.31 -11.27 32.11
N HIS A 276 15.81 -10.61 31.07
CA HIS A 276 15.14 -9.42 30.52
C HIS A 276 13.76 -9.77 29.96
N THR A 277 13.65 -10.87 29.19
CA THR A 277 12.38 -11.38 28.69
C THR A 277 11.38 -11.63 29.82
N THR A 278 11.84 -12.32 30.87
CA THR A 278 11.01 -12.64 32.04
C THR A 278 10.60 -11.37 32.79
N ALA A 279 11.49 -10.40 32.95
CA ALA A 279 11.19 -9.13 33.62
C ALA A 279 10.06 -8.36 32.90
N ILE A 280 10.10 -8.26 31.56
CA ILE A 280 9.05 -7.63 30.76
C ILE A 280 7.70 -8.32 30.98
N LEU A 281 7.67 -9.65 30.85
CA LEU A 281 6.44 -10.43 31.00
C LEU A 281 5.88 -10.35 32.42
N THR A 282 6.75 -10.32 33.44
CA THR A 282 6.35 -10.16 34.83
C THR A 282 5.73 -8.77 35.07
N ALA A 283 6.33 -7.72 34.53
CA ALA A 283 5.82 -6.36 34.66
C ALA A 283 4.42 -6.22 34.02
N LEU A 284 4.24 -6.74 32.81
CA LEU A 284 2.93 -6.78 32.14
C LEU A 284 1.90 -7.58 32.94
N ASN A 285 2.27 -8.76 33.41
CA ASN A 285 1.37 -9.64 34.17
C ASN A 285 0.97 -9.04 35.53
N THR A 286 1.82 -8.21 36.15
CA THR A 286 1.48 -7.46 37.36
C THR A 286 0.29 -6.53 37.18
N GLU A 287 0.13 -6.00 35.95
CA GLU A 287 -1.00 -5.18 35.53
C GLU A 287 -2.15 -6.02 34.90
N GLY A 288 -2.08 -7.34 34.99
CA GLY A 288 -3.10 -8.26 34.43
C GLY A 288 -3.05 -8.35 32.89
N ILE A 289 -1.94 -8.00 32.26
CA ILE A 289 -1.78 -7.97 30.80
C ILE A 289 -0.98 -9.20 30.36
N THR A 290 -1.53 -9.95 29.41
CA THR A 290 -0.81 -11.05 28.73
C THR A 290 -0.65 -10.67 27.24
N PRO A 291 0.57 -10.44 26.75
CA PRO A 291 0.77 -10.17 25.35
C PRO A 291 0.44 -11.40 24.50
N LYS A 292 -0.16 -11.21 23.34
CA LYS A 292 -0.48 -12.30 22.42
C LYS A 292 0.78 -12.84 21.73
N TRP A 293 1.71 -11.93 21.42
CA TRP A 293 2.96 -12.26 20.73
C TRP A 293 4.17 -11.60 21.40
N VAL A 294 5.29 -12.31 21.35
CA VAL A 294 6.60 -11.79 21.78
C VAL A 294 7.64 -12.06 20.70
N GLN A 295 8.22 -11.01 20.19
CA GLN A 295 9.28 -11.05 19.19
C GLN A 295 10.64 -11.10 19.90
N ILE A 296 11.44 -12.12 19.58
CA ILE A 296 12.75 -12.37 20.17
C ILE A 296 13.84 -11.77 19.28
N GLY A 297 14.27 -10.56 19.61
CA GLY A 297 15.13 -9.74 18.77
C GLY A 297 14.35 -8.99 17.69
N ASN A 298 14.91 -7.94 17.13
CA ASN A 298 14.36 -7.17 16.04
C ASN A 298 15.25 -7.29 14.80
N GLU A 299 14.65 -7.67 13.65
CA GLU A 299 15.33 -7.78 12.35
C GLU A 299 16.70 -8.48 12.40
N THR A 300 16.72 -9.64 13.04
CA THR A 300 17.94 -10.40 13.34
C THR A 300 18.52 -11.13 12.11
N SER A 301 18.48 -10.50 10.94
CA SER A 301 18.83 -11.08 9.63
C SER A 301 20.32 -11.53 9.52
N ASP A 302 21.18 -11.07 10.40
CA ASP A 302 22.57 -11.56 10.55
C ASP A 302 22.88 -11.86 12.04
N GLY A 303 21.89 -12.40 12.76
CA GLY A 303 22.02 -12.70 14.18
C GLY A 303 21.73 -11.50 15.09
N MET A 304 22.05 -11.63 16.38
CA MET A 304 21.82 -10.63 17.42
C MET A 304 22.98 -10.56 18.41
N LEU A 305 23.05 -9.49 19.23
CA LEU A 305 24.09 -9.31 20.26
C LEU A 305 25.52 -9.39 19.67
N TRP A 306 25.74 -8.57 18.63
CA TRP A 306 27.03 -8.57 17.92
C TRP A 306 28.20 -8.13 18.83
N THR A 307 29.41 -8.64 18.58
CA THR A 307 29.84 -9.61 17.57
C THR A 307 29.55 -11.05 17.95
N THR A 308 29.16 -11.33 19.20
CA THR A 308 29.07 -12.68 19.78
C THR A 308 28.07 -13.58 19.06
N GLY A 309 26.90 -13.07 18.67
CA GLY A 309 25.87 -13.80 17.95
C GLY A 309 25.72 -13.40 16.50
N LYS A 310 26.75 -12.81 15.86
CA LYS A 310 26.73 -12.46 14.45
C LYS A 310 26.89 -13.70 13.58
N ALA A 311 25.86 -14.05 12.81
CA ALA A 311 25.80 -15.30 12.05
C ALA A 311 26.84 -15.35 10.91
N SER A 312 27.03 -14.27 10.15
CA SER A 312 27.95 -14.24 9.00
C SER A 312 29.43 -14.44 9.37
N THR A 313 29.82 -14.11 10.59
CA THR A 313 31.22 -14.21 11.05
C THR A 313 31.44 -15.27 12.12
N GLY A 314 30.45 -15.52 12.98
CA GLY A 314 30.53 -16.46 14.11
C GLY A 314 29.75 -17.74 13.93
N GLY A 315 29.00 -17.86 12.85
CA GLY A 315 28.06 -18.96 12.61
C GLY A 315 26.81 -18.85 13.48
N PHE A 316 25.90 -19.78 13.34
CA PHE A 316 24.57 -19.72 13.95
C PHE A 316 24.51 -20.22 15.39
N ALA A 317 25.55 -20.88 15.92
CA ALA A 317 25.47 -21.56 17.22
C ALA A 317 25.14 -20.63 18.39
N ASN A 318 25.80 -19.47 18.49
CA ASN A 318 25.52 -18.50 19.54
C ASN A 318 24.18 -17.79 19.31
N TYR A 319 23.86 -17.46 18.06
CA TYR A 319 22.59 -16.86 17.72
C TYR A 319 21.41 -17.78 18.09
N ALA A 320 21.50 -19.08 17.76
CA ALA A 320 20.49 -20.08 18.16
C ALA A 320 20.31 -20.16 19.69
N LYS A 321 21.38 -20.07 20.45
CA LYS A 321 21.32 -20.06 21.92
C LYS A 321 20.56 -18.85 22.45
N PHE A 322 20.77 -17.66 21.89
CA PHE A 322 20.09 -16.45 22.33
C PHE A 322 18.59 -16.48 21.96
N ILE A 323 18.23 -16.95 20.76
CA ILE A 323 16.82 -17.16 20.41
C ILE A 323 16.19 -18.20 21.34
N ASN A 324 16.89 -19.32 21.63
CA ASN A 324 16.40 -20.33 22.56
C ASN A 324 16.18 -19.77 23.98
N ALA A 325 17.07 -18.93 24.48
CA ALA A 325 16.94 -18.32 25.79
C ALA A 325 15.67 -17.46 25.88
N GLY A 326 15.42 -16.62 24.87
CA GLY A 326 14.22 -15.80 24.81
C GLY A 326 12.94 -16.61 24.63
N THR A 327 12.90 -17.53 23.65
CA THR A 327 11.70 -18.36 23.40
C THR A 327 11.38 -19.27 24.58
N ALA A 328 12.40 -19.86 25.22
CA ALA A 328 12.19 -20.67 26.42
C ALA A 328 11.63 -19.84 27.57
N SER A 329 12.10 -18.63 27.78
CA SER A 329 11.58 -17.74 28.83
C SER A 329 10.10 -17.41 28.62
N VAL A 330 9.70 -17.11 27.37
CA VAL A 330 8.29 -16.89 27.03
C VAL A 330 7.46 -18.13 27.30
N LYS A 331 7.88 -19.29 26.79
CA LYS A 331 7.11 -20.55 26.92
C LYS A 331 7.03 -21.06 28.34
N ASN A 332 8.05 -20.81 29.16
CA ASN A 332 8.05 -21.16 30.58
C ASN A 332 7.16 -20.21 31.40
N PHE A 333 7.06 -18.95 30.98
CA PHE A 333 6.19 -17.97 31.62
C PHE A 333 4.72 -18.25 31.31
N ASP A 334 4.36 -18.32 30.03
CA ASP A 334 3.04 -18.73 29.56
C ASP A 334 3.17 -19.37 28.16
N SER A 335 2.81 -20.64 28.07
CA SER A 335 2.91 -21.43 26.82
C SER A 335 1.95 -20.95 25.71
N THR A 336 0.93 -20.18 26.05
CA THR A 336 -0.05 -19.66 25.11
C THR A 336 0.49 -18.47 24.31
N ILE A 337 1.43 -17.72 24.88
CA ILE A 337 2.09 -16.60 24.21
C ILE A 337 2.88 -17.12 23.00
N LYS A 338 2.65 -16.52 21.83
CA LYS A 338 3.34 -16.91 20.60
C LYS A 338 4.67 -16.19 20.44
N THR A 339 5.71 -16.93 20.06
CA THR A 339 7.06 -16.41 19.86
C THR A 339 7.31 -16.14 18.39
N ILE A 340 8.00 -15.03 18.08
CA ILE A 340 8.31 -14.59 16.74
C ILE A 340 9.82 -14.48 16.54
N LEU A 341 10.35 -15.09 15.47
CA LEU A 341 11.65 -14.75 14.88
C LEU A 341 11.40 -13.69 13.80
N HIS A 342 12.01 -12.53 13.92
CA HIS A 342 11.80 -11.41 13.01
C HIS A 342 13.03 -11.12 12.15
N LEU A 343 12.82 -11.13 10.83
CA LEU A 343 13.85 -10.86 9.83
C LEU A 343 13.40 -9.72 8.91
N ALA A 344 14.36 -8.93 8.45
CA ALA A 344 14.14 -7.87 7.47
C ALA A 344 13.97 -8.42 6.05
N GLU A 345 13.53 -7.54 5.12
CA GLU A 345 13.41 -7.83 3.69
C GLU A 345 12.53 -9.05 3.39
N GLY A 346 11.24 -8.95 3.71
CA GLY A 346 10.26 -10.03 3.56
C GLY A 346 10.19 -10.64 2.16
N ASP A 347 10.62 -9.93 1.14
CA ASP A 347 10.74 -10.36 -0.25
C ASP A 347 12.02 -11.18 -0.55
N ASN A 348 12.98 -11.26 0.40
CA ASN A 348 14.24 -11.97 0.22
C ASN A 348 14.18 -13.41 0.74
N ASN A 349 13.49 -14.30 0.04
CA ASN A 349 13.35 -15.71 0.41
C ASN A 349 14.69 -16.42 0.68
N THR A 350 15.74 -16.07 -0.07
CA THR A 350 17.08 -16.67 0.10
C THR A 350 17.65 -16.37 1.48
N ASN A 351 17.54 -15.12 1.94
CA ASN A 351 18.00 -14.74 3.27
C ASN A 351 17.18 -15.39 4.39
N PHE A 352 15.86 -15.51 4.21
CA PHE A 352 15.00 -16.21 5.16
C PHE A 352 15.39 -17.68 5.30
N ARG A 353 15.59 -18.39 4.19
CA ARG A 353 16.05 -19.79 4.22
C ARG A 353 17.42 -19.93 4.87
N TRP A 354 18.37 -19.06 4.51
CA TRP A 354 19.71 -19.07 5.11
C TRP A 354 19.65 -18.96 6.63
N ASN A 355 18.83 -18.03 7.15
CA ASN A 355 18.67 -17.83 8.60
C ASN A 355 18.00 -19.03 9.27
N ILE A 356 16.86 -19.49 8.77
CA ILE A 356 16.09 -20.53 9.43
C ILE A 356 16.81 -21.88 9.37
N ASP A 357 17.38 -22.25 8.23
CA ASP A 357 18.17 -23.47 8.09
C ASP A 357 19.43 -23.41 8.94
N GLY A 358 20.12 -22.24 8.94
CA GLY A 358 21.28 -22.02 9.80
C GLY A 358 20.97 -22.21 11.29
N LEU A 359 19.90 -21.60 11.77
CA LEU A 359 19.44 -21.74 13.15
C LEU A 359 19.06 -23.19 13.49
N LYS A 360 18.25 -23.84 12.65
CA LYS A 360 17.83 -25.24 12.85
C LYS A 360 19.01 -26.19 12.92
N ASN A 361 19.98 -26.04 12.02
CA ASN A 361 21.16 -26.90 11.96
C ASN A 361 22.15 -26.65 13.11
N ASN A 362 21.97 -25.54 13.87
CA ASN A 362 22.84 -25.14 14.97
C ASN A 362 22.13 -25.11 16.33
N GLY A 363 21.06 -25.90 16.50
CA GLY A 363 20.46 -26.20 17.80
C GLY A 363 19.33 -25.27 18.23
N LEU A 364 18.68 -24.55 17.30
CA LEU A 364 17.41 -23.87 17.60
C LEU A 364 16.36 -24.90 18.03
N ALA A 365 15.75 -24.70 19.19
CA ALA A 365 14.57 -25.44 19.66
C ALA A 365 13.34 -25.02 18.82
N PHE A 366 13.30 -25.52 17.59
CA PHE A 366 12.39 -25.05 16.54
C PHE A 366 10.91 -25.25 16.89
N GLU A 367 10.61 -26.23 17.74
CA GLU A 367 9.26 -26.49 18.26
C GLU A 367 8.73 -25.36 19.15
N LYS A 368 9.62 -24.58 19.77
CA LYS A 368 9.27 -23.43 20.61
C LYS A 368 9.10 -22.13 19.86
N LEU A 369 9.53 -22.07 18.61
CA LEU A 369 9.29 -20.94 17.71
C LEU A 369 7.95 -21.16 17.02
N ASP A 370 7.04 -20.18 17.11
CA ASP A 370 5.70 -20.28 16.53
C ASP A 370 5.62 -19.61 15.16
N ILE A 371 6.24 -18.42 15.00
CA ILE A 371 5.96 -17.49 13.91
C ILE A 371 7.28 -17.00 13.29
N ILE A 372 7.28 -16.88 11.97
CA ILE A 372 8.31 -16.17 11.22
C ILE A 372 7.75 -14.78 10.87
N GLY A 373 8.33 -13.74 11.46
CA GLY A 373 7.99 -12.35 11.24
C GLY A 373 8.86 -11.71 10.15
N MET A 374 8.31 -10.79 9.40
CA MET A 374 8.93 -10.12 8.25
C MET A 374 8.76 -8.61 8.33
N SER A 375 9.78 -7.85 7.89
CA SER A 375 9.63 -6.42 7.55
C SER A 375 9.58 -6.23 6.04
N LEU A 376 8.81 -5.23 5.59
CA LEU A 376 8.78 -4.82 4.18
C LEU A 376 8.66 -3.30 4.05
N TYR A 377 9.64 -2.66 3.42
CA TYR A 377 9.70 -1.22 3.15
C TYR A 377 9.93 -0.98 1.65
N PRO A 378 8.90 -1.04 0.83
CA PRO A 378 9.03 -0.81 -0.60
C PRO A 378 9.03 0.68 -0.94
N GLU A 379 9.41 1.00 -2.17
CA GLU A 379 9.29 2.32 -2.77
C GLU A 379 8.11 2.36 -3.75
N ALA A 380 7.65 3.55 -4.09
CA ALA A 380 6.50 3.74 -4.99
C ALA A 380 6.66 3.06 -6.37
N ALA A 381 7.90 2.88 -6.83
CA ALA A 381 8.19 2.28 -8.13
C ALA A 381 8.18 0.74 -8.13
N ASN A 382 8.19 0.07 -6.97
CA ASN A 382 8.40 -1.39 -6.91
C ASN A 382 7.53 -2.11 -5.87
N TRP A 383 6.57 -1.44 -5.27
CA TRP A 383 5.82 -2.00 -4.14
C TRP A 383 5.00 -3.24 -4.50
N ILE A 384 4.45 -3.31 -5.72
CA ILE A 384 3.64 -4.45 -6.16
C ILE A 384 4.50 -5.71 -6.20
N ASP A 385 5.62 -5.65 -6.92
CA ASP A 385 6.54 -6.79 -7.08
C ASP A 385 7.06 -7.25 -5.72
N ARG A 386 7.47 -6.31 -4.86
CA ARG A 386 7.97 -6.65 -3.54
C ARG A 386 6.91 -7.27 -2.63
N VAL A 387 5.65 -6.87 -2.74
CA VAL A 387 4.54 -7.53 -2.02
C VAL A 387 4.29 -8.94 -2.57
N ASP A 388 4.32 -9.12 -3.90
CA ASP A 388 4.15 -10.44 -4.51
C ASP A 388 5.30 -11.40 -4.17
N ASP A 389 6.54 -10.93 -4.16
CA ASP A 389 7.70 -11.70 -3.70
C ASP A 389 7.59 -12.05 -2.20
N THR A 390 7.12 -11.11 -1.38
CA THR A 390 6.85 -11.36 0.05
C THR A 390 5.74 -12.41 0.23
N TYR A 391 4.68 -12.35 -0.56
CA TYR A 391 3.63 -13.36 -0.57
C TYR A 391 4.17 -14.74 -0.95
N ALA A 392 4.97 -14.81 -2.01
CA ALA A 392 5.62 -16.06 -2.43
C ALA A 392 6.53 -16.63 -1.32
N ASN A 393 7.27 -15.75 -0.64
CA ASN A 393 8.09 -16.11 0.51
C ASN A 393 7.25 -16.65 1.67
N MET A 394 6.13 -15.99 2.03
CA MET A 394 5.22 -16.50 3.06
C MET A 394 4.73 -17.92 2.75
N ILE A 395 4.31 -18.17 1.52
CA ILE A 395 3.83 -19.50 1.08
C ILE A 395 4.95 -20.55 1.18
N ASP A 396 6.16 -20.23 0.70
CA ASP A 396 7.31 -21.14 0.79
C ASP A 396 7.68 -21.48 2.24
N LEU A 397 7.78 -20.47 3.10
CA LEU A 397 8.18 -20.65 4.51
C LEU A 397 7.15 -21.47 5.28
N LYS A 398 5.85 -21.22 5.08
CA LYS A 398 4.79 -22.04 5.68
C LYS A 398 4.90 -23.50 5.23
N SER A 399 5.02 -23.74 3.95
CA SER A 399 5.14 -25.09 3.38
C SER A 399 6.40 -25.81 3.85
N ARG A 400 7.53 -25.12 3.85
CA ARG A 400 8.85 -25.69 4.18
C ARG A 400 9.05 -25.96 5.65
N TYR A 401 8.62 -25.04 6.50
CA TYR A 401 8.97 -25.05 7.91
C TYR A 401 7.79 -25.38 8.83
N ASN A 402 6.57 -25.45 8.28
CA ASN A 402 5.33 -25.66 9.05
C ASN A 402 5.22 -24.65 10.21
N LYS A 403 5.49 -23.38 9.92
CA LYS A 403 5.37 -22.26 10.86
C LYS A 403 4.36 -21.23 10.34
N GLU A 404 3.73 -20.53 11.30
CA GLU A 404 2.93 -19.36 10.94
C GLU A 404 3.83 -18.22 10.45
N VAL A 405 3.26 -17.32 9.65
CA VAL A 405 3.94 -16.14 9.13
C VAL A 405 3.18 -14.86 9.51
N MET A 406 3.90 -13.77 9.67
CA MET A 406 3.34 -12.47 10.02
C MET A 406 4.18 -11.36 9.37
N ILE A 407 3.53 -10.34 8.84
CA ILE A 407 4.19 -9.10 8.51
C ILE A 407 4.25 -8.25 9.78
N ALA A 408 5.37 -8.39 10.49
CA ALA A 408 5.60 -7.76 11.78
C ALA A 408 5.93 -6.26 11.67
N GLU A 409 6.30 -5.81 10.45
CA GLU A 409 6.69 -4.43 10.23
C GLU A 409 6.54 -4.01 8.76
N VAL A 410 5.82 -2.92 8.51
CA VAL A 410 5.79 -2.26 7.20
C VAL A 410 5.83 -0.75 7.39
N GLY A 411 6.26 -0.04 6.38
CA GLY A 411 6.16 1.40 6.29
C GLY A 411 6.27 1.86 4.84
N PHE A 412 5.63 2.99 4.54
CA PHE A 412 5.64 3.58 3.20
C PHE A 412 5.81 5.09 3.27
N SER A 413 6.30 5.71 2.20
CA SER A 413 6.55 7.16 2.17
C SER A 413 5.29 7.96 2.48
N SER A 414 5.36 8.85 3.47
CA SER A 414 4.28 9.79 3.80
C SER A 414 4.04 10.85 2.72
N SER A 415 4.97 11.02 1.77
CA SER A 415 4.80 11.94 0.64
C SER A 415 3.86 11.41 -0.45
N THR A 416 3.50 10.13 -0.40
CA THR A 416 2.61 9.47 -1.37
C THR A 416 1.53 8.65 -0.66
N PRO A 417 0.63 9.29 0.12
CA PRO A 417 -0.32 8.59 0.98
C PRO A 417 -1.33 7.74 0.21
N ASP A 418 -1.68 8.11 -1.03
CA ASP A 418 -2.55 7.30 -1.89
C ASP A 418 -1.88 5.97 -2.28
N ILE A 419 -0.58 5.99 -2.61
CA ILE A 419 0.17 4.76 -2.90
C ILE A 419 0.37 3.94 -1.63
N ALA A 420 0.63 4.60 -0.49
CA ALA A 420 0.71 3.94 0.82
C ALA A 420 -0.59 3.20 1.16
N HIS A 421 -1.75 3.82 0.89
CA HIS A 421 -3.05 3.16 1.03
C HIS A 421 -3.15 1.90 0.17
N GLN A 422 -2.82 1.99 -1.12
CA GLN A 422 -2.89 0.87 -2.05
C GLN A 422 -1.93 -0.27 -1.64
N PHE A 423 -0.71 0.09 -1.28
CA PHE A 423 0.27 -0.86 -0.75
C PHE A 423 -0.25 -1.61 0.47
N LEU A 424 -0.80 -0.90 1.45
CA LEU A 424 -1.32 -1.51 2.67
C LEU A 424 -2.51 -2.43 2.40
N VAL A 425 -3.47 -2.00 1.57
CA VAL A 425 -4.60 -2.83 1.16
C VAL A 425 -4.11 -4.12 0.51
N TYR A 426 -3.13 -4.03 -0.40
CA TYR A 426 -2.58 -5.20 -1.09
C TYR A 426 -1.81 -6.12 -0.16
N MET A 427 -0.98 -5.55 0.73
CA MET A 427 -0.22 -6.34 1.71
C MET A 427 -1.14 -7.08 2.69
N ILE A 428 -2.20 -6.41 3.17
CA ILE A 428 -3.22 -7.03 4.03
C ILE A 428 -3.90 -8.18 3.30
N GLU A 429 -4.31 -7.98 2.05
CA GLU A 429 -4.99 -9.01 1.27
C GLU A 429 -4.06 -10.20 0.96
N LYS A 430 -2.83 -9.96 0.53
CA LYS A 430 -1.84 -11.03 0.30
C LYS A 430 -1.52 -11.80 1.58
N THR A 431 -1.46 -11.11 2.71
CA THR A 431 -1.28 -11.75 4.01
C THR A 431 -2.47 -12.65 4.36
N ARG A 432 -3.71 -12.21 4.10
CA ARG A 432 -4.91 -13.04 4.27
C ARG A 432 -4.87 -14.29 3.37
N GLN A 433 -4.54 -14.12 2.09
CA GLN A 433 -4.42 -15.22 1.12
C GLN A 433 -3.35 -16.23 1.51
N ALA A 434 -2.24 -15.79 2.11
CA ALA A 434 -1.21 -16.67 2.66
C ALA A 434 -1.64 -17.36 3.97
N ASN A 435 -2.83 -17.07 4.51
CA ASN A 435 -3.20 -17.41 5.88
C ASN A 435 -2.13 -16.94 6.88
N GLY A 436 -1.60 -15.73 6.69
CA GLY A 436 -0.71 -15.05 7.63
C GLY A 436 -1.49 -14.46 8.80
N LEU A 437 -0.81 -14.17 9.90
CA LEU A 437 -1.45 -13.79 11.15
C LEU A 437 -1.76 -12.30 11.26
N GLY A 438 -1.05 -11.43 10.54
CA GLY A 438 -1.27 -10.00 10.63
C GLY A 438 -0.30 -9.15 9.84
N VAL A 439 -0.61 -7.84 9.79
CA VAL A 439 0.24 -6.79 9.22
C VAL A 439 0.32 -5.64 10.23
N PHE A 440 1.54 -5.24 10.59
CA PHE A 440 1.81 -4.15 11.53
C PHE A 440 2.52 -3.00 10.82
N TYR A 441 1.90 -1.81 10.83
CA TYR A 441 2.54 -0.61 10.31
C TYR A 441 3.48 -0.01 11.36
N TRP A 442 4.73 0.21 11.01
CA TRP A 442 5.71 0.77 11.92
C TRP A 442 5.55 2.28 12.06
N GLU A 443 5.25 2.72 13.28
CA GLU A 443 5.08 4.11 13.70
C GLU A 443 4.20 4.94 12.72
N PRO A 444 2.99 4.45 12.36
CA PRO A 444 2.09 5.23 11.50
C PRO A 444 1.69 6.56 12.14
N ILE A 445 1.75 6.64 13.47
CA ILE A 445 1.36 7.77 14.29
C ILE A 445 2.30 8.97 14.18
N SER A 446 3.51 8.76 13.64
CA SER A 446 4.51 9.79 13.45
C SER A 446 4.04 10.81 12.42
N HIS A 447 4.13 12.09 12.77
CA HIS A 447 3.76 13.20 11.89
C HIS A 447 4.66 14.41 12.09
N ASN A 448 4.52 15.43 11.25
CA ASN A 448 5.27 16.69 11.33
C ASN A 448 6.80 16.46 11.43
N ASN A 449 7.32 15.50 10.63
CA ASN A 449 8.74 15.19 10.55
C ASN A 449 9.38 14.76 11.89
N TRP A 450 8.61 14.12 12.78
CA TRP A 450 9.12 13.59 14.04
C TRP A 450 10.38 12.74 13.81
N LYS A 451 11.49 13.11 14.48
CA LYS A 451 12.81 12.44 14.35
C LYS A 451 13.25 12.19 12.90
N SER A 452 12.84 13.06 11.97
CA SER A 452 13.10 12.93 10.52
C SER A 452 12.50 11.66 9.90
N TYR A 453 11.52 11.04 10.54
CA TYR A 453 10.83 9.88 10.00
C TYR A 453 9.80 10.30 8.94
N SER A 454 9.93 9.72 7.74
CA SER A 454 9.15 10.10 6.56
C SER A 454 8.13 9.04 6.12
N LYS A 455 7.79 8.09 6.99
CA LYS A 455 6.88 6.99 6.65
C LYS A 455 5.67 6.90 7.59
N GLY A 456 5.32 7.98 8.30
CA GLY A 456 4.10 8.06 9.09
C GLY A 456 2.85 8.09 8.22
N ALA A 457 1.70 7.76 8.80
CA ALA A 457 0.39 7.76 8.13
C ALA A 457 -0.54 8.87 8.68
N TRP A 458 0.02 9.84 9.39
CA TRP A 458 -0.64 11.08 9.81
C TRP A 458 -0.03 12.27 9.07
N ASP A 459 -0.87 13.21 8.69
CA ASP A 459 -0.47 14.47 8.06
C ASP A 459 0.19 15.40 9.09
N SER A 460 0.93 16.41 8.60
CA SER A 460 1.74 17.30 9.44
C SER A 460 0.95 18.06 10.52
N ASP A 461 -0.35 18.20 10.35
CA ASP A 461 -1.25 18.86 11.31
C ASP A 461 -1.82 17.90 12.37
N GLY A 462 -1.43 16.61 12.34
CA GLY A 462 -1.88 15.57 13.24
C GLY A 462 -3.21 14.90 12.83
N SER A 463 -3.71 15.17 11.63
CA SER A 463 -4.87 14.47 11.06
C SER A 463 -4.44 13.17 10.36
N PRO A 464 -5.27 12.13 10.36
CA PRO A 464 -4.91 10.87 9.69
C PRO A 464 -4.93 11.06 8.17
N SER A 465 -3.92 10.53 7.48
CA SER A 465 -3.87 10.50 6.02
C SER A 465 -4.78 9.41 5.47
N ILE A 466 -5.02 9.43 4.15
CA ILE A 466 -5.80 8.38 3.48
C ILE A 466 -5.20 6.98 3.67
N ALA A 467 -3.90 6.86 3.94
CA ALA A 467 -3.24 5.57 4.18
C ALA A 467 -3.89 4.77 5.32
N MET A 468 -4.41 5.46 6.36
CA MET A 468 -5.09 4.80 7.48
C MET A 468 -6.39 4.10 7.09
N ASN A 469 -7.05 4.55 6.03
CA ASN A 469 -8.27 3.91 5.54
C ASN A 469 -8.05 2.47 5.01
N ALA A 470 -6.79 2.08 4.77
CA ALA A 470 -6.46 0.72 4.36
C ALA A 470 -6.79 -0.34 5.43
N PHE A 471 -6.86 0.08 6.70
CA PHE A 471 -7.19 -0.82 7.80
C PHE A 471 -8.69 -1.01 8.00
N ILE A 472 -9.52 -0.13 7.44
CA ILE A 472 -10.97 -0.27 7.49
C ILE A 472 -11.35 -1.40 6.54
N ASP A 473 -11.91 -2.50 7.09
CA ASP A 473 -12.48 -3.54 6.24
C ASP A 473 -13.61 -2.90 5.43
N ARG A 474 -13.39 -2.85 4.14
CA ARG A 474 -14.51 -2.68 3.23
C ARG A 474 -15.33 -3.94 3.42
N ASP A 475 -16.63 -3.81 3.69
CA ASP A 475 -17.52 -4.94 3.60
C ASP A 475 -17.25 -5.58 2.23
N VAL A 476 -16.60 -6.74 2.26
CA VAL A 476 -16.33 -7.51 1.05
C VAL A 476 -17.69 -8.05 0.66
N LEU A 477 -18.38 -7.25 -0.14
CA LEU A 477 -19.62 -7.67 -0.75
C LEU A 477 -19.25 -8.86 -1.63
N SER A 478 -19.86 -10.01 -1.37
CA SER A 478 -19.73 -11.16 -2.25
C SER A 478 -20.04 -10.72 -3.69
N THR A 479 -19.54 -11.44 -4.69
CA THR A 479 -19.94 -11.21 -6.09
C THR A 479 -21.45 -11.23 -6.28
N GLU A 480 -22.19 -11.94 -5.43
CA GLU A 480 -23.65 -11.87 -5.34
C GLU A 480 -24.13 -10.55 -4.73
N GLN A 481 -23.47 -10.03 -3.70
CA GLN A 481 -23.79 -8.73 -3.11
C GLN A 481 -23.33 -7.57 -4.03
N LEU A 482 -22.25 -7.72 -4.79
CA LEU A 482 -21.84 -6.78 -5.86
C LEU A 482 -22.81 -6.86 -7.06
N ARG A 483 -23.33 -8.04 -7.40
CA ARG A 483 -24.45 -8.18 -8.35
C ARG A 483 -25.74 -7.59 -7.80
N GLU A 484 -25.99 -7.72 -6.50
CA GLU A 484 -27.14 -7.08 -5.84
C GLU A 484 -26.99 -5.56 -5.71
N ILE A 485 -25.74 -5.00 -5.72
CA ILE A 485 -25.49 -3.54 -5.77
C ILE A 485 -25.63 -3.02 -7.21
N ASN A 486 -25.27 -3.80 -8.21
CA ASN A 486 -25.59 -3.48 -9.61
C ASN A 486 -27.10 -3.55 -9.92
N ASP A 487 -27.88 -4.15 -9.04
CA ASP A 487 -29.32 -3.94 -8.91
C ASP A 487 -29.64 -2.73 -8.01
N GLU A 488 -28.82 -1.67 -8.05
CA GLU A 488 -29.17 -0.41 -7.40
C GLU A 488 -30.50 0.07 -7.96
N LEU A 489 -31.54 -0.13 -7.15
CA LEU A 489 -32.85 0.39 -7.45
C LEU A 489 -32.85 1.91 -7.49
N PHE A 490 -31.83 2.56 -6.92
CA PHE A 490 -31.73 4.01 -6.85
C PHE A 490 -30.34 4.49 -6.39
N THR A 491 -30.01 5.72 -6.74
CA THR A 491 -28.83 6.45 -6.23
C THR A 491 -29.24 7.75 -5.54
N VAL A 492 -28.44 8.21 -4.56
CA VAL A 492 -28.66 9.47 -3.82
C VAL A 492 -27.51 10.42 -4.11
N PHE A 493 -27.81 11.61 -4.63
CA PHE A 493 -26.78 12.61 -4.97
C PHE A 493 -27.31 14.06 -4.80
N PRO A 494 -26.40 15.05 -4.60
CA PRO A 494 -24.99 14.87 -4.27
C PRO A 494 -24.82 14.15 -2.93
N ASN A 495 -23.77 13.35 -2.80
CA ASN A 495 -23.38 12.67 -1.58
C ASN A 495 -21.86 12.80 -1.45
N PRO A 496 -21.35 13.54 -0.44
CA PRO A 496 -22.10 14.19 0.66
C PRO A 496 -22.90 15.44 0.26
N SER A 497 -23.80 15.89 1.14
CA SER A 497 -24.57 17.13 0.97
C SER A 497 -24.96 17.79 2.29
N SER A 498 -25.05 19.12 2.28
CA SER A 498 -25.46 19.94 3.45
C SER A 498 -26.92 20.37 3.44
N LYS A 499 -27.57 20.44 2.29
CA LYS A 499 -28.91 21.02 2.18
C LYS A 499 -29.92 20.15 1.47
N THR A 500 -29.62 19.66 0.28
CA THR A 500 -30.58 18.99 -0.58
C THR A 500 -29.93 17.83 -1.31
N VAL A 501 -30.61 16.70 -1.40
CA VAL A 501 -30.24 15.56 -2.20
C VAL A 501 -31.36 15.22 -3.19
N LYS A 502 -31.00 14.49 -4.24
CA LYS A 502 -31.95 13.92 -5.21
C LYS A 502 -31.77 12.41 -5.22
N ILE A 503 -32.84 11.70 -5.48
CA ILE A 503 -32.80 10.26 -5.70
C ILE A 503 -33.06 10.01 -7.19
N ARG A 504 -32.16 9.27 -7.83
CA ARG A 504 -32.42 8.72 -9.17
C ARG A 504 -32.83 7.28 -9.02
N PHE A 505 -34.00 6.91 -9.48
CA PHE A 505 -34.46 5.53 -9.54
C PHE A 505 -34.03 4.89 -10.85
N ILE A 506 -33.60 3.64 -10.77
CA ILE A 506 -33.16 2.83 -11.91
C ILE A 506 -34.18 1.69 -12.05
N ASN A 507 -34.88 1.65 -13.16
CA ASN A 507 -35.89 0.61 -13.51
C ASN A 507 -37.01 0.37 -12.46
N THR A 508 -37.25 1.31 -11.55
CA THR A 508 -38.31 1.17 -10.54
C THR A 508 -39.07 2.48 -10.31
N ASN A 509 -40.35 2.36 -9.97
CA ASN A 509 -41.14 3.48 -9.46
C ASN A 509 -41.56 3.15 -8.03
N PRO A 510 -40.76 3.48 -7.02
CA PRO A 510 -41.10 3.14 -5.64
C PRO A 510 -42.24 3.98 -5.11
N THR A 511 -43.02 3.38 -4.21
CA THR A 511 -44.11 4.07 -3.53
C THR A 511 -43.68 4.93 -2.36
N SER A 512 -42.50 4.65 -1.79
CA SER A 512 -41.95 5.42 -0.65
C SER A 512 -40.43 5.29 -0.50
N VAL A 513 -39.82 6.32 0.08
CA VAL A 513 -38.44 6.34 0.54
C VAL A 513 -38.40 6.58 2.03
N LYS A 514 -37.77 5.71 2.77
CA LYS A 514 -37.54 5.86 4.22
C LYS A 514 -36.10 6.22 4.49
N ILE A 515 -35.84 7.22 5.32
CA ILE A 515 -34.50 7.66 5.70
C ILE A 515 -34.30 7.36 7.18
N TYR A 516 -33.24 6.63 7.48
CA TYR A 516 -32.88 6.22 8.83
C TYR A 516 -31.54 6.85 9.25
N SER A 517 -31.40 7.14 10.55
CA SER A 517 -30.08 7.36 11.14
C SER A 517 -29.27 6.04 11.17
N ILE A 518 -27.96 6.12 11.36
CA ILE A 518 -27.12 4.92 11.56
C ILE A 518 -27.53 4.06 12.77
N ARG A 519 -28.28 4.64 13.72
CA ARG A 519 -28.84 3.94 14.88
C ARG A 519 -30.16 3.23 14.57
N GLY A 520 -30.59 3.21 13.31
CA GLY A 520 -31.85 2.58 12.87
C GLY A 520 -33.11 3.39 13.17
N GLN A 521 -33.02 4.63 13.67
CA GLN A 521 -34.20 5.48 13.89
C GLN A 521 -34.70 6.04 12.57
N LEU A 522 -35.99 5.93 12.30
CA LEU A 522 -36.62 6.55 11.15
C LEU A 522 -36.61 8.09 11.32
N VAL A 523 -35.87 8.78 10.43
CA VAL A 523 -35.74 10.23 10.43
C VAL A 523 -36.75 10.89 9.52
N LYS A 524 -37.03 10.29 8.37
CA LYS A 524 -37.97 10.82 7.38
C LYS A 524 -38.61 9.69 6.57
N ASN A 525 -39.90 9.83 6.29
CA ASN A 525 -40.62 8.97 5.36
C ASN A 525 -41.25 9.84 4.25
N ILE A 526 -40.96 9.51 3.00
CA ILE A 526 -41.40 10.27 1.83
C ILE A 526 -42.29 9.34 1.03
N SER A 527 -43.59 9.66 0.99
CA SER A 527 -44.56 8.96 0.16
C SER A 527 -44.55 9.55 -1.25
N PHE A 528 -44.61 8.72 -2.28
CA PHE A 528 -44.61 9.13 -3.69
C PHE A 528 -43.40 9.94 -4.13
N CYS A 529 -42.22 9.41 -3.90
CA CYS A 529 -40.98 10.02 -4.39
C CYS A 529 -40.84 9.78 -5.91
N LYS A 530 -40.71 10.87 -6.67
CA LYS A 530 -40.39 10.81 -8.10
C LYS A 530 -38.86 10.81 -8.28
N SER A 531 -38.38 10.17 -9.36
CA SER A 531 -37.00 10.24 -9.74
C SER A 531 -36.53 11.70 -9.90
N LEU A 532 -35.36 12.02 -9.36
CA LEU A 532 -34.77 13.36 -9.33
C LEU A 532 -35.52 14.41 -8.47
N GLN A 533 -36.50 14.00 -7.69
CA GLN A 533 -37.18 14.89 -6.76
C GLN A 533 -36.17 15.37 -5.68
N PRO A 534 -36.08 16.70 -5.45
CA PRO A 534 -35.24 17.21 -4.38
C PRO A 534 -35.81 16.88 -3.01
N ILE A 535 -34.91 16.40 -2.12
CA ILE A 535 -35.23 16.08 -0.74
C ILE A 535 -34.42 17.01 0.14
N ASP A 536 -35.11 17.80 0.94
CA ASP A 536 -34.47 18.66 1.92
C ASP A 536 -33.95 17.84 3.11
N VAL A 537 -32.65 17.91 3.32
CA VAL A 537 -31.90 17.29 4.44
C VAL A 537 -31.22 18.34 5.32
N SER A 538 -31.54 19.63 5.15
CA SER A 538 -30.91 20.74 5.90
C SER A 538 -31.13 20.65 7.40
N THR A 539 -32.24 20.03 7.82
CA THR A 539 -32.60 19.83 9.23
C THR A 539 -31.96 18.59 9.86
N PHE A 540 -31.28 17.77 9.07
CA PHE A 540 -30.61 16.58 9.59
C PHE A 540 -29.33 17.00 10.32
N SER A 541 -29.01 16.35 11.42
CA SER A 541 -27.70 16.49 12.07
C SER A 541 -26.60 15.99 11.14
N LYS A 542 -25.37 16.51 11.29
CA LYS A 542 -24.21 15.99 10.56
C LYS A 542 -24.01 14.50 10.89
N GLY A 543 -23.72 13.69 9.89
CA GLY A 543 -23.49 12.25 10.06
C GLY A 543 -24.04 11.40 8.94
N PHE A 544 -23.95 10.08 9.11
CA PHE A 544 -24.41 9.11 8.13
C PHE A 544 -25.88 8.79 8.29
N TYR A 545 -26.55 8.59 7.15
CA TYR A 545 -27.95 8.19 7.04
C TYR A 545 -28.10 7.07 6.02
N ILE A 546 -29.17 6.30 6.13
CA ILE A 546 -29.50 5.22 5.21
C ILE A 546 -30.85 5.55 4.55
N PHE A 547 -30.82 5.74 3.24
CA PHE A 547 -32.01 5.82 2.42
C PHE A 547 -32.47 4.41 2.07
N LYS A 548 -33.72 4.04 2.35
CA LYS A 548 -34.28 2.73 2.02
C LYS A 548 -35.43 2.85 1.05
N VAL A 549 -35.35 2.04 -0.03
CA VAL A 549 -36.40 1.89 -1.05
C VAL A 549 -36.61 0.41 -1.30
N ASN A 550 -37.82 -0.09 -1.16
CA ASN A 550 -38.19 -1.50 -1.40
C ASN A 550 -37.24 -2.51 -0.67
N GLY A 551 -36.84 -2.16 0.55
CA GLY A 551 -35.93 -3.00 1.35
C GLY A 551 -34.45 -2.79 1.10
N LYS A 552 -34.02 -2.21 -0.02
CA LYS A 552 -32.62 -1.88 -0.34
C LYS A 552 -32.23 -0.53 0.28
N GLY A 553 -30.97 -0.40 0.68
CA GLY A 553 -30.42 0.78 1.36
C GLY A 553 -29.30 1.44 0.59
N HIS A 554 -29.22 2.77 0.60
CA HIS A 554 -28.11 3.56 0.07
C HIS A 554 -27.61 4.52 1.17
N HIS A 555 -26.31 4.57 1.38
CA HIS A 555 -25.70 5.42 2.39
C HIS A 555 -25.58 6.87 1.92
N PHE A 556 -25.80 7.81 2.82
CA PHE A 556 -25.73 9.23 2.56
C PHE A 556 -25.00 9.94 3.70
N LEU A 557 -24.03 10.78 3.37
CA LEU A 557 -23.30 11.61 4.34
C LEU A 557 -23.85 13.04 4.35
N LYS A 558 -24.38 13.45 5.49
CA LYS A 558 -24.80 14.82 5.77
C LYS A 558 -23.60 15.59 6.36
N ILE A 559 -23.17 16.66 5.68
CA ILE A 559 -22.08 17.55 6.09
C ILE A 559 -22.56 18.91 6.59
#